data_67bd67265f251b81a7960716a8ae384c
#
_entry.id   67bd67265f251b81a7960716a8ae384c
#
_cell.length_a   1.000
_cell.length_b   1.000
_cell.length_c   1.000
_cell.angle_alpha   90.00
_cell.angle_beta   90.00
_cell.angle_gamma   90.00
#
_symmetry.space_group_name_H-M   'P 1'
#
loop_
_entity.id
_entity.type
_entity.pdbx_description
1 polymer ?
#
loop_
_entity_poly.entity_id
_entity_poly.type
_entity_poly.pdbx_seq_one_letter_code
_entity_poly.pdbx_strand_id
1 'polypeptide(L)'
;MPRLTPDQLLQELTGAEDLLIVQDLDGVCMQLVKDPLTRRMDPSYVDAVAAMDGEFAVLTNGEHEGRRGVNRLVEQALGNSDLPRHEGRYLPGLAAGGVQLQDRFGDLSHPGVSPAEMAFLAAAPTRMEALLMERFPGLLPQVGVDDLAEVAKAAVLDTQVSPTINLNGIFALVPADVTTQQALQTMLSAL
;
A
#
# COMPACT_ATOMS: atom_id res chain seq x y z
N MET A 1 -21.08 3.94 24.67
CA MET A 1 -20.11 5.00 25.03
C MET A 1 -20.63 6.33 24.52
N PRO A 2 -20.57 7.42 25.29
CA PRO A 2 -20.90 8.73 24.77
C PRO A 2 -19.92 9.08 23.63
N ARG A 3 -20.42 9.77 22.62
CA ARG A 3 -19.56 10.29 21.53
C ARG A 3 -18.91 11.57 22.03
N LEU A 4 -17.58 11.60 22.04
CA LEU A 4 -16.83 12.81 22.33
C LEU A 4 -16.95 13.80 21.16
N THR A 5 -16.99 15.08 21.45
CA THR A 5 -16.75 16.11 20.44
C THR A 5 -15.27 16.14 20.06
N PRO A 6 -14.89 16.70 18.89
CA PRO A 6 -13.48 16.84 18.51
C PRO A 6 -12.64 17.56 19.58
N ASP A 7 -13.17 18.60 20.19
CA ASP A 7 -12.48 19.36 21.23
C ASP A 7 -12.28 18.54 22.51
N GLN A 8 -13.29 17.77 22.91
CA GLN A 8 -13.18 16.86 24.07
C GLN A 8 -12.16 15.75 23.80
N LEU A 9 -12.16 15.18 22.59
CA LEU A 9 -11.17 14.19 22.20
C LEU A 9 -9.76 14.78 22.24
N LEU A 10 -9.57 15.98 21.69
CA LEU A 10 -8.28 16.66 21.71
C LEU A 10 -7.80 16.92 23.14
N GLN A 11 -8.69 17.35 24.04
CA GLN A 11 -8.38 17.55 25.45
C GLN A 11 -7.96 16.24 26.14
N GLU A 12 -8.65 15.13 25.88
CA GLU A 12 -8.29 13.83 26.43
C GLU A 12 -6.94 13.36 25.90
N LEU A 13 -6.68 13.50 24.58
CA LEU A 13 -5.41 13.10 23.98
C LEU A 13 -4.23 13.92 24.49
N THR A 14 -4.39 15.24 24.65
CA THR A 14 -3.30 16.10 25.14
C THR A 14 -3.01 15.94 26.63
N GLY A 15 -3.93 15.38 27.38
CA GLY A 15 -3.76 15.08 28.81
C GLY A 15 -3.42 13.62 29.12
N ALA A 16 -3.34 12.76 28.09
CA ALA A 16 -3.04 11.34 28.28
C ALA A 16 -1.54 11.13 28.54
N GLU A 17 -1.24 10.35 29.56
CA GLU A 17 0.08 9.75 29.78
C GLU A 17 0.11 8.38 29.10
N ASP A 18 1.25 7.96 28.57
CA ASP A 18 1.46 6.68 27.90
C ASP A 18 0.55 6.48 26.64
N LEU A 19 0.40 7.51 25.83
CA LEU A 19 -0.39 7.47 24.60
C LEU A 19 0.35 6.73 23.49
N LEU A 20 -0.31 5.75 22.86
CA LEU A 20 0.14 5.18 21.59
C LEU A 20 -0.87 5.55 20.49
N ILE A 21 -0.41 6.27 19.48
CA ILE A 21 -1.18 6.58 18.28
C ILE A 21 -0.93 5.51 17.24
N VAL A 22 -1.97 4.76 16.86
CA VAL A 22 -1.92 3.82 15.73
C VAL A 22 -2.76 4.40 14.59
N GLN A 23 -2.12 4.66 13.46
CA GLN A 23 -2.74 5.41 12.37
C GLN A 23 -2.66 4.69 11.02
N ASP A 24 -3.79 4.63 10.30
CA ASP A 24 -3.82 4.32 8.88
C ASP A 24 -3.29 5.52 8.06
N LEU A 25 -2.78 5.26 6.87
CA LEU A 25 -2.16 6.28 6.04
C LEU A 25 -3.07 6.77 4.90
N ASP A 26 -3.63 5.84 4.13
CA ASP A 26 -4.41 6.17 2.94
C ASP A 26 -5.76 6.80 3.32
N GLY A 27 -6.01 8.04 2.90
CA GLY A 27 -7.23 8.78 3.24
C GLY A 27 -7.23 9.40 4.64
N VAL A 28 -6.16 9.25 5.42
CA VAL A 28 -6.00 9.85 6.76
C VAL A 28 -4.96 10.96 6.73
N CYS A 29 -3.69 10.65 6.47
CA CYS A 29 -2.62 11.65 6.35
C CYS A 29 -2.24 11.98 4.91
N MET A 30 -2.73 11.23 3.96
CA MET A 30 -2.57 11.48 2.52
C MET A 30 -3.87 11.20 1.76
N GLN A 31 -3.96 11.78 0.57
CA GLN A 31 -5.14 11.62 -0.28
C GLN A 31 -5.27 10.20 -0.81
N LEU A 32 -6.52 9.73 -0.96
CA LEU A 32 -6.83 8.55 -1.76
C LEU A 32 -6.62 8.87 -3.24
N VAL A 33 -5.75 8.12 -3.89
CA VAL A 33 -5.43 8.29 -5.31
C VAL A 33 -5.63 6.99 -6.08
N LYS A 34 -5.95 7.08 -7.37
CA LYS A 34 -6.08 5.90 -8.23
C LYS A 34 -4.73 5.23 -8.49
N ASP A 35 -3.69 6.03 -8.75
CA ASP A 35 -2.33 5.54 -8.94
C ASP A 35 -1.48 5.77 -7.68
N PRO A 36 -1.10 4.70 -6.96
CA PRO A 36 -0.29 4.80 -5.74
C PRO A 36 1.06 5.51 -5.93
N LEU A 37 1.57 5.59 -7.15
CA LEU A 37 2.82 6.31 -7.45
C LEU A 37 2.66 7.83 -7.38
N THR A 38 1.44 8.32 -7.44
CA THR A 38 1.13 9.76 -7.33
C THR A 38 0.90 10.23 -5.89
N ARG A 39 0.91 9.32 -4.93
CA ARG A 39 0.82 9.67 -3.50
C ARG A 39 1.92 10.65 -3.13
N ARG A 40 1.58 11.55 -2.21
CA ARG A 40 2.51 12.51 -1.59
C ARG A 40 2.26 12.54 -0.10
N MET A 41 3.32 12.74 0.65
CA MET A 41 3.29 12.94 2.09
C MET A 41 3.82 14.33 2.41
N ASP A 42 3.22 14.99 3.38
CA ASP A 42 3.68 16.30 3.82
C ASP A 42 4.95 16.14 4.68
N PRO A 43 6.03 16.90 4.43
CA PRO A 43 7.22 16.85 5.28
C PRO A 43 6.93 17.14 6.76
N SER A 44 5.99 18.04 7.04
CA SER A 44 5.61 18.38 8.41
C SER A 44 4.98 17.20 9.16
N TYR A 45 4.31 16.29 8.44
CA TYR A 45 3.79 15.07 9.03
C TYR A 45 4.93 14.12 9.43
N VAL A 46 5.96 13.98 8.59
CA VAL A 46 7.16 13.18 8.91
C VAL A 46 7.87 13.73 10.14
N ASP A 47 8.01 15.07 10.21
CA ASP A 47 8.63 15.73 11.36
C ASP A 47 7.81 15.53 12.64
N ALA A 48 6.48 15.62 12.57
CA ALA A 48 5.59 15.39 13.70
C ALA A 48 5.68 13.95 14.22
N VAL A 49 5.69 12.95 13.32
CA VAL A 49 5.84 11.54 13.71
C VAL A 49 7.22 11.29 14.32
N ALA A 50 8.28 11.88 13.77
CA ALA A 50 9.62 11.73 14.33
C ALA A 50 9.73 12.29 15.76
N ALA A 51 8.94 13.32 16.09
CA ALA A 51 8.87 13.87 17.45
C ALA A 51 8.10 12.97 18.45
N MET A 52 7.27 12.04 17.96
CA MET A 52 6.49 11.10 18.78
C MET A 52 7.19 9.73 18.91
N ASP A 53 8.48 9.75 19.27
CA ASP A 53 9.28 8.52 19.37
C ASP A 53 8.74 7.55 20.42
N GLY A 54 8.37 6.35 19.98
CA GLY A 54 7.77 5.31 20.84
C GLY A 54 6.26 5.48 21.08
N GLU A 55 5.67 6.61 20.68
CA GLU A 55 4.25 6.93 20.89
C GLU A 55 3.42 6.83 19.60
N PHE A 56 4.04 6.49 18.49
CA PHE A 56 3.40 6.44 17.18
C PHE A 56 3.73 5.15 16.43
N ALA A 57 2.72 4.59 15.77
CA ALA A 57 2.87 3.47 14.84
C ALA A 57 1.88 3.60 13.67
N VAL A 58 2.32 3.24 12.46
CA VAL A 58 1.41 3.06 11.33
C VAL A 58 0.82 1.66 11.31
N LEU A 59 -0.40 1.55 10.79
CA LEU A 59 -1.03 0.29 10.44
C LEU A 59 -1.60 0.43 9.03
N THR A 60 -0.96 -0.15 8.03
CA THR A 60 -1.36 0.01 6.63
C THR A 60 -1.38 -1.31 5.87
N ASN A 61 -2.26 -1.40 4.87
CA ASN A 61 -2.27 -2.53 3.93
C ASN A 61 -1.14 -2.47 2.90
N GLY A 62 -0.58 -1.28 2.66
CA GLY A 62 0.60 -1.12 1.80
C GLY A 62 1.85 -1.68 2.46
N GLU A 63 2.94 -1.77 1.73
CA GLU A 63 4.25 -2.17 2.25
C GLU A 63 5.10 -0.97 2.66
N HIS A 64 6.07 -1.18 3.55
CA HIS A 64 7.05 -0.15 3.87
C HIS A 64 8.01 0.09 2.70
N GLU A 65 8.54 -0.98 2.11
CA GLU A 65 9.52 -0.92 1.02
C GLU A 65 8.88 -1.03 -0.38
N GLY A 66 9.73 -0.90 -1.40
CA GLY A 66 9.37 -1.09 -2.78
C GLY A 66 8.83 0.17 -3.48
N ARG A 67 8.55 0.03 -4.75
CA ARG A 67 8.15 1.15 -5.63
C ARG A 67 6.92 1.91 -5.16
N ARG A 68 5.99 1.23 -4.46
CA ARG A 68 4.75 1.79 -3.92
C ARG A 68 4.78 1.97 -2.41
N GLY A 69 5.91 1.64 -1.79
CA GLY A 69 6.10 1.60 -0.34
C GLY A 69 6.02 2.97 0.34
N VAL A 70 5.76 2.91 1.63
CA VAL A 70 5.67 4.10 2.50
C VAL A 70 7.01 4.83 2.58
N ASN A 71 8.13 4.09 2.61
CA ASN A 71 9.47 4.66 2.71
C ASN A 71 9.79 5.61 1.57
N ARG A 72 9.39 5.27 0.33
CA ARG A 72 9.51 6.17 -0.81
C ARG A 72 8.81 7.52 -0.59
N LEU A 73 7.66 7.52 0.08
CA LEU A 73 6.91 8.75 0.35
C LEU A 73 7.64 9.63 1.36
N VAL A 74 8.24 9.03 2.40
CA VAL A 74 9.07 9.73 3.38
C VAL A 74 10.31 10.32 2.70
N GLU A 75 11.03 9.53 1.91
CA GLU A 75 12.20 9.97 1.14
C GLU A 75 11.89 11.14 0.20
N GLN A 76 10.75 11.07 -0.50
CA GLN A 76 10.29 12.15 -1.36
C GLN A 76 9.89 13.40 -0.59
N ALA A 77 9.22 13.25 0.56
CA ALA A 77 8.84 14.35 1.42
C ALA A 77 10.06 15.11 1.93
N LEU A 78 11.11 14.40 2.33
CA LEU A 78 12.34 14.99 2.84
C LEU A 78 13.34 15.39 1.74
N GLY A 79 13.10 14.99 0.48
CA GLY A 79 14.00 15.26 -0.65
C GLY A 79 15.37 14.57 -0.53
N ASN A 80 15.48 13.54 0.30
CA ASN A 80 16.72 12.82 0.59
C ASN A 80 16.41 11.36 0.94
N SER A 81 17.05 10.41 0.24
CA SER A 81 16.83 8.97 0.43
C SER A 81 17.59 8.40 1.63
N ASP A 82 18.66 9.03 2.06
CA ASP A 82 19.54 8.51 3.12
C ASP A 82 19.17 9.06 4.50
N LEU A 83 18.65 10.30 4.53
CA LEU A 83 18.32 10.99 5.76
C LEU A 83 17.35 10.21 6.67
N PRO A 84 16.24 9.61 6.15
CA PRO A 84 15.31 8.87 6.99
C PRO A 84 15.98 7.73 7.77
N ARG A 85 16.88 6.99 7.12
CA ARG A 85 17.58 5.88 7.75
C ARG A 85 18.58 6.34 8.81
N HIS A 86 19.30 7.43 8.53
CA HIS A 86 20.30 7.94 9.46
C HIS A 86 19.71 8.62 10.69
N GLU A 87 18.61 9.33 10.52
CA GLU A 87 17.98 10.10 11.59
C GLU A 87 16.76 9.39 12.23
N GLY A 88 16.45 8.18 11.79
CA GLY A 88 15.29 7.46 12.31
C GLY A 88 13.98 8.16 11.98
N ARG A 89 13.76 8.55 10.72
CA ARG A 89 12.58 9.31 10.27
C ARG A 89 11.58 8.50 9.45
N TYR A 90 11.84 7.21 9.22
CA TYR A 90 10.81 6.35 8.65
C TYR A 90 9.65 6.18 9.63
N LEU A 91 8.46 5.94 9.07
CA LEU A 91 7.27 5.69 9.88
C LEU A 91 7.32 4.28 10.45
N PRO A 92 7.44 4.12 11.78
CA PRO A 92 7.45 2.79 12.39
C PRO A 92 6.08 2.16 12.39
N GLY A 93 5.99 0.84 12.42
CA GLY A 93 4.74 0.13 12.61
C GLY A 93 4.52 -1.04 11.65
N LEU A 94 3.27 -1.45 11.49
CA LEU A 94 2.85 -2.61 10.74
C LEU A 94 2.37 -2.24 9.34
N ALA A 95 2.86 -2.96 8.35
CA ALA A 95 2.48 -2.85 6.95
C ALA A 95 2.17 -4.23 6.35
N ALA A 96 1.78 -4.25 5.08
CA ALA A 96 1.44 -5.47 4.34
C ALA A 96 0.41 -6.33 5.06
N GLY A 97 -0.65 -5.71 5.61
CA GLY A 97 -1.67 -6.41 6.38
C GLY A 97 -1.18 -6.98 7.72
N GLY A 98 -0.10 -6.44 8.29
CA GLY A 98 0.48 -6.87 9.56
C GLY A 98 1.63 -7.88 9.45
N VAL A 99 2.02 -8.24 8.22
CA VAL A 99 3.11 -9.22 7.97
C VAL A 99 4.49 -8.57 8.05
N GLN A 100 4.56 -7.25 7.89
CA GLN A 100 5.80 -6.48 7.86
C GLN A 100 5.82 -5.49 9.02
N LEU A 101 6.80 -5.59 9.89
CA LEU A 101 7.06 -4.64 10.98
C LEU A 101 8.34 -3.87 10.68
N GLN A 102 8.27 -2.55 10.75
CA GLN A 102 9.40 -1.65 10.55
C GLN A 102 9.65 -0.79 11.79
N ASP A 103 10.91 -0.55 12.09
CA ASP A 103 11.31 0.48 13.05
C ASP A 103 11.52 1.85 12.37
N ARG A 104 11.85 2.88 13.16
CA ARG A 104 12.07 4.24 12.65
C ARG A 104 13.33 4.38 11.77
N PHE A 105 14.25 3.42 11.79
CA PHE A 105 15.46 3.40 10.96
C PHE A 105 15.28 2.64 9.66
N GLY A 106 14.09 2.04 9.46
CA GLY A 106 13.75 1.26 8.28
C GLY A 106 14.22 -0.20 8.35
N ASP A 107 14.52 -0.69 9.55
CA ASP A 107 14.83 -2.10 9.73
C ASP A 107 13.56 -2.92 9.77
N LEU A 108 13.45 -3.86 8.81
CA LEU A 108 12.28 -4.67 8.60
C LEU A 108 12.39 -6.04 9.26
N SER A 109 11.26 -6.48 9.80
CA SER A 109 11.07 -7.84 10.28
C SER A 109 9.71 -8.39 9.87
N HIS A 110 9.56 -9.71 9.91
CA HIS A 110 8.32 -10.40 9.54
C HIS A 110 7.87 -11.29 10.71
N PRO A 111 7.34 -10.69 11.78
CA PRO A 111 6.98 -11.44 12.98
C PRO A 111 5.91 -12.48 12.70
N GLY A 112 6.16 -13.71 13.11
CA GLY A 112 5.23 -14.82 12.94
C GLY A 112 5.21 -15.46 11.54
N VAL A 113 6.04 -15.00 10.60
CA VAL A 113 6.15 -15.57 9.25
C VAL A 113 7.36 -16.48 9.16
N SER A 114 7.15 -17.74 8.83
CA SER A 114 8.21 -18.72 8.64
C SER A 114 8.94 -18.51 7.29
N PRO A 115 10.18 -19.01 7.14
CA PRO A 115 10.89 -18.98 5.87
C PRO A 115 10.14 -19.68 4.72
N ALA A 116 9.35 -20.71 5.01
CA ALA A 116 8.55 -21.43 4.02
C ALA A 116 7.38 -20.56 3.52
N GLU A 117 6.73 -19.81 4.41
CA GLU A 117 5.68 -18.87 4.05
C GLU A 117 6.25 -17.70 3.25
N MET A 118 7.42 -17.16 3.62
CA MET A 118 8.10 -16.13 2.83
C MET A 118 8.43 -16.63 1.42
N ALA A 119 8.92 -17.86 1.27
CA ALA A 119 9.20 -18.44 -0.04
C ALA A 119 7.90 -18.64 -0.87
N PHE A 120 6.79 -19.01 -0.21
CA PHE A 120 5.48 -19.11 -0.87
C PHE A 120 5.01 -17.73 -1.36
N LEU A 121 5.09 -16.70 -0.52
CA LEU A 121 4.69 -15.34 -0.87
C LEU A 121 5.52 -14.79 -2.03
N ALA A 122 6.83 -15.01 -2.02
CA ALA A 122 7.72 -14.61 -3.11
C ALA A 122 7.41 -15.29 -4.44
N ALA A 123 6.88 -16.52 -4.42
CA ALA A 123 6.47 -17.25 -5.62
C ALA A 123 5.03 -16.93 -6.09
N ALA A 124 4.23 -16.27 -5.25
CA ALA A 124 2.82 -16.02 -5.53
C ALA A 124 2.58 -15.13 -6.76
N PRO A 125 3.31 -14.03 -7.02
CA PRO A 125 3.10 -13.20 -8.21
C PRO A 125 3.16 -13.99 -9.51
N THR A 126 4.21 -14.79 -9.70
CA THR A 126 4.34 -15.63 -10.89
C THR A 126 3.19 -16.63 -11.07
N ARG A 127 2.70 -17.19 -9.96
CA ARG A 127 1.53 -18.09 -10.00
C ARG A 127 0.26 -17.35 -10.34
N MET A 128 0.07 -16.13 -9.80
CA MET A 128 -1.07 -15.27 -10.10
C MET A 128 -1.08 -14.87 -11.59
N GLU A 129 0.05 -14.47 -12.14
CA GLU A 129 0.19 -14.17 -13.57
C GLU A 129 -0.18 -15.40 -14.43
N ALA A 130 0.34 -16.56 -14.10
CA ALA A 130 0.04 -17.80 -14.82
C ALA A 130 -1.46 -18.14 -14.78
N LEU A 131 -2.11 -17.99 -13.63
CA LEU A 131 -3.56 -18.20 -13.49
C LEU A 131 -4.38 -17.21 -14.30
N LEU A 132 -3.98 -15.94 -14.33
CA LEU A 132 -4.63 -14.93 -15.17
C LEU A 132 -4.49 -15.27 -16.65
N MET A 133 -3.29 -15.67 -17.09
CA MET A 133 -3.05 -16.11 -18.47
C MET A 133 -3.85 -17.36 -18.86
N GLU A 134 -4.12 -18.26 -17.93
CA GLU A 134 -4.98 -19.43 -18.17
C GLU A 134 -6.47 -19.05 -18.27
N ARG A 135 -6.93 -18.13 -17.41
CA ARG A 135 -8.35 -17.83 -17.23
C ARG A 135 -8.90 -16.77 -18.18
N PHE A 136 -8.07 -15.86 -18.65
CA PHE A 136 -8.49 -14.66 -19.39
C PHE A 136 -8.37 -14.68 -20.93
N PRO A 137 -7.90 -15.73 -21.63
CA PRO A 137 -7.63 -15.64 -23.08
C PRO A 137 -8.87 -15.28 -23.92
N GLY A 138 -10.08 -15.59 -23.44
CA GLY A 138 -11.32 -15.26 -24.14
C GLY A 138 -11.88 -13.85 -23.88
N LEU A 139 -11.30 -13.09 -22.95
CA LEU A 139 -11.82 -11.79 -22.53
C LEU A 139 -11.15 -10.61 -23.25
N LEU A 140 -9.87 -10.72 -23.51
CA LEU A 140 -9.03 -9.60 -23.97
C LEU A 140 -9.35 -9.10 -25.38
N PRO A 141 -9.62 -9.96 -26.39
CA PRO A 141 -9.99 -9.47 -27.72
C PRO A 141 -11.25 -8.62 -27.72
N GLN A 142 -12.17 -8.87 -26.77
CA GLN A 142 -13.43 -8.13 -26.65
C GLN A 142 -13.24 -6.70 -26.13
N VAL A 143 -12.14 -6.43 -25.43
CA VAL A 143 -11.80 -5.11 -24.88
C VAL A 143 -10.60 -4.46 -25.60
N GLY A 144 -10.18 -5.01 -26.73
CA GLY A 144 -9.11 -4.42 -27.56
C GLY A 144 -7.72 -4.50 -26.96
N VAL A 145 -7.45 -5.50 -26.11
CA VAL A 145 -6.12 -5.78 -25.57
C VAL A 145 -5.64 -7.11 -26.18
N ASP A 146 -4.53 -7.05 -26.89
CA ASP A 146 -3.98 -8.21 -27.62
C ASP A 146 -2.90 -8.97 -26.81
N ASP A 147 -2.29 -8.31 -25.82
CA ASP A 147 -1.21 -8.90 -25.01
C ASP A 147 -1.69 -9.31 -23.62
N LEU A 148 -1.97 -10.61 -23.46
CA LEU A 148 -2.39 -11.19 -22.20
C LEU A 148 -1.31 -11.10 -21.11
N ALA A 149 -0.03 -11.18 -21.49
CA ALA A 149 1.06 -11.09 -20.54
C ALA A 149 1.18 -9.67 -19.97
N GLU A 150 0.93 -8.65 -20.80
CA GLU A 150 0.86 -7.25 -20.35
C GLU A 150 -0.27 -7.06 -19.34
N VAL A 151 -1.45 -7.63 -19.61
CA VAL A 151 -2.60 -7.57 -18.70
C VAL A 151 -2.32 -8.27 -17.38
N ALA A 152 -1.78 -9.48 -17.41
CA ALA A 152 -1.44 -10.21 -16.19
C ALA A 152 -0.44 -9.40 -15.33
N LYS A 153 0.59 -8.86 -15.95
CA LYS A 153 1.60 -8.02 -15.30
C LYS A 153 1.03 -6.71 -14.74
N ALA A 154 0.05 -6.10 -15.41
CA ALA A 154 -0.60 -4.90 -14.92
C ALA A 154 -1.54 -5.17 -13.73
N ALA A 155 -2.15 -6.37 -13.69
CA ALA A 155 -3.08 -6.79 -12.66
C ALA A 155 -2.38 -7.31 -11.40
N VAL A 156 -1.22 -7.96 -11.53
CA VAL A 156 -0.48 -8.51 -10.39
C VAL A 156 0.41 -7.43 -9.78
N LEU A 157 0.14 -7.10 -8.53
CA LEU A 157 1.02 -6.26 -7.74
C LEU A 157 2.04 -7.18 -7.07
N ASP A 158 3.26 -7.10 -7.57
CA ASP A 158 4.42 -7.78 -6.99
C ASP A 158 4.87 -6.99 -5.76
N THR A 159 4.26 -7.32 -4.65
CA THR A 159 4.69 -6.91 -3.34
C THR A 159 5.33 -8.14 -2.69
N GLN A 160 6.48 -7.98 -2.03
CA GLN A 160 7.28 -9.11 -1.55
C GLN A 160 6.52 -10.01 -0.57
N VAL A 161 5.66 -9.44 0.25
CA VAL A 161 4.98 -10.13 1.34
C VAL A 161 3.46 -9.99 1.32
N SER A 162 2.91 -9.24 0.36
CA SER A 162 1.46 -9.06 0.18
C SER A 162 1.08 -9.05 -1.30
N PRO A 163 1.43 -10.09 -2.08
CA PRO A 163 1.10 -10.15 -3.49
C PRO A 163 -0.42 -10.08 -3.68
N THR A 164 -0.86 -9.24 -4.60
CA THR A 164 -2.27 -8.92 -4.78
C THR A 164 -2.64 -8.88 -6.26
N ILE A 165 -3.80 -9.42 -6.62
CA ILE A 165 -4.42 -9.18 -7.92
C ILE A 165 -5.27 -7.91 -7.80
N ASN A 166 -4.87 -6.87 -8.51
CA ASN A 166 -5.62 -5.62 -8.61
C ASN A 166 -6.11 -5.43 -10.06
N LEU A 167 -7.35 -5.76 -10.30
CA LEU A 167 -7.97 -5.68 -11.64
C LEU A 167 -8.06 -4.24 -12.16
N ASN A 168 -7.95 -3.23 -11.29
CA ASN A 168 -7.91 -1.83 -11.74
C ASN A 168 -6.70 -1.53 -12.64
N GLY A 169 -5.62 -2.28 -12.55
CA GLY A 169 -4.48 -2.17 -13.47
C GLY A 169 -4.86 -2.42 -14.93
N ILE A 170 -5.85 -3.28 -15.18
CA ILE A 170 -6.33 -3.60 -16.53
C ILE A 170 -7.06 -2.42 -17.16
N PHE A 171 -7.76 -1.61 -16.36
CA PHE A 171 -8.47 -0.43 -16.88
C PHE A 171 -7.54 0.61 -17.50
N ALA A 172 -6.27 0.63 -17.12
CA ALA A 172 -5.28 1.52 -17.73
C ALA A 172 -4.82 1.08 -19.12
N LEU A 173 -5.04 -0.19 -19.47
CA LEU A 173 -4.63 -0.79 -20.74
C LEU A 173 -5.73 -0.73 -21.81
N VAL A 174 -6.96 -0.48 -21.43
CA VAL A 174 -8.09 -0.39 -22.37
C VAL A 174 -8.42 1.07 -22.68
N PRO A 175 -9.04 1.35 -23.86
CA PRO A 175 -9.49 2.69 -24.21
C PRO A 175 -10.34 3.33 -23.10
N ALA A 176 -10.15 4.61 -22.88
CA ALA A 176 -10.82 5.35 -21.81
C ALA A 176 -12.29 5.72 -22.15
N ASP A 177 -12.84 5.21 -23.24
CA ASP A 177 -14.25 5.43 -23.57
C ASP A 177 -15.18 4.66 -22.62
N VAL A 178 -16.36 5.26 -22.37
CA VAL A 178 -17.32 4.74 -21.39
C VAL A 178 -17.79 3.33 -21.71
N THR A 179 -17.99 3.03 -22.99
CA THR A 179 -18.53 1.73 -23.44
C THR A 179 -17.52 0.60 -23.15
N THR A 180 -16.27 0.80 -23.52
CA THR A 180 -15.19 -0.18 -23.27
C THR A 180 -14.95 -0.38 -21.78
N GLN A 181 -14.92 0.69 -21.00
CA GLN A 181 -14.76 0.64 -19.55
C GLN A 181 -15.91 -0.10 -18.86
N GLN A 182 -17.16 0.12 -19.29
CA GLN A 182 -18.33 -0.60 -18.77
C GLN A 182 -18.33 -2.08 -19.17
N ALA A 183 -17.95 -2.40 -20.40
CA ALA A 183 -17.81 -3.79 -20.84
C ALA A 183 -16.78 -4.54 -20.00
N LEU A 184 -15.62 -3.94 -19.76
CA LEU A 184 -14.57 -4.51 -18.90
C LEU A 184 -15.09 -4.71 -17.47
N GLN A 185 -15.75 -3.71 -16.89
CA GLN A 185 -16.32 -3.81 -15.54
C GLN A 185 -17.34 -4.96 -15.44
N THR A 186 -18.21 -5.10 -16.42
CA THR A 186 -19.22 -6.16 -16.46
C THR A 186 -18.55 -7.55 -16.52
N MET A 187 -17.52 -7.69 -17.36
CA MET A 187 -16.78 -8.94 -17.49
C MET A 187 -16.03 -9.32 -16.20
N LEU A 188 -15.36 -8.36 -15.59
CA LEU A 188 -14.64 -8.60 -14.33
C LEU A 188 -15.56 -8.92 -13.16
N SER A 189 -16.81 -8.41 -13.20
CA SER A 189 -17.82 -8.71 -12.17
C SER A 189 -18.45 -10.10 -12.33
N ALA A 190 -18.26 -10.76 -13.46
CA ALA A 190 -18.77 -12.10 -13.75
C ALA A 190 -17.75 -13.23 -13.44
N LEU A 191 -16.51 -12.86 -13.06
CA LEU A 191 -15.44 -13.77 -12.67
C LEU A 191 -15.47 -14.08 -11.17
#